data_0c855a74d6d9cb4c19125a4b265ae026
#
_entry.id   0c855a74d6d9cb4c19125a4b265ae026
#
_cell.length_a   1.000
_cell.length_b   1.000
_cell.length_c   1.000
_cell.angle_alpha   90.00
_cell.angle_beta   90.00
_cell.angle_gamma   90.00
#
_symmetry.space_group_name_H-M   'P 1'
#
loop_
_entity.id
_entity.type
_entity.pdbx_description
1 polymer ?
#
loop_
_entity_poly.entity_id
_entity_poly.type
_entity_poly.pdbx_seq_one_letter_code
_entity_poly.pdbx_strand_id
1 'polypeptide(L)'
;MATLTLHHGDCLELMKTLPDKSIDLFVCDLPYGCLGPVKGGGPSIRDPAKPSNKGKGSADGMLGGCKWDIPIDLPQFWVQVKRLCKNDHTPVLMFCTTKFGVELIKSNEDWFRYDLVWSKSRAVGFLLANKMPIRSHEMIYVFSKKGANYTRIDISGDFPESVREGHVRSKPETVGIYGADYKDVSKSNKGKRCVKSVVEIASATNKGGKHPTQKPDDLYEWLITRYSKEGDTILDPTAGSFASCFTAQKLGRNAIGMEMDEGFYEKAKNMVEK
;
A
#
# COMPACT_ATOMS: atom_id res chain seq x y z
N MET A 1 14.97 -21.70 2.89
CA MET A 1 15.20 -20.29 2.54
C MET A 1 13.95 -19.73 1.90
N ALA A 2 13.63 -18.48 2.11
CA ALA A 2 12.50 -17.81 1.46
C ALA A 2 12.76 -17.68 -0.05
N THR A 3 11.75 -17.99 -0.86
CA THR A 3 11.84 -17.91 -2.33
C THR A 3 11.47 -16.52 -2.82
N LEU A 4 12.08 -16.12 -3.93
CA LEU A 4 11.73 -14.89 -4.65
C LEU A 4 11.50 -15.25 -6.12
N THR A 5 10.30 -14.98 -6.61
CA THR A 5 9.92 -15.23 -8.00
C THR A 5 9.51 -13.91 -8.66
N LEU A 6 10.17 -13.58 -9.75
CA LEU A 6 9.92 -12.38 -10.54
C LEU A 6 9.30 -12.79 -11.87
N HIS A 7 8.19 -12.15 -12.25
CA HIS A 7 7.51 -12.37 -13.51
C HIS A 7 7.46 -11.07 -14.33
N HIS A 8 7.73 -11.17 -15.63
CA HIS A 8 7.56 -10.09 -16.58
C HIS A 8 6.25 -10.29 -17.35
N GLY A 9 5.36 -9.29 -17.34
CA GLY A 9 4.14 -9.29 -18.12
C GLY A 9 2.93 -8.70 -17.39
N ASP A 10 1.76 -8.85 -18.03
CA ASP A 10 0.49 -8.39 -17.49
C ASP A 10 0.09 -9.22 -16.27
N CYS A 11 -0.15 -8.55 -15.15
CA CYS A 11 -0.48 -9.21 -13.89
C CYS A 11 -1.80 -10.00 -13.96
N LEU A 12 -2.80 -9.55 -14.71
CA LEU A 12 -4.06 -10.29 -14.85
C LEU A 12 -3.87 -11.62 -15.55
N GLU A 13 -2.97 -11.70 -16.53
CA GLU A 13 -2.63 -12.96 -17.20
C GLU A 13 -1.72 -13.83 -16.32
N LEU A 14 -0.70 -13.23 -15.71
CA LEU A 14 0.24 -13.96 -14.85
C LEU A 14 -0.43 -14.52 -13.61
N MET A 15 -1.35 -13.80 -12.99
CA MET A 15 -2.11 -14.29 -11.85
C MET A 15 -2.89 -15.56 -12.18
N LYS A 16 -3.38 -15.75 -13.41
CA LYS A 16 -4.08 -16.97 -13.84
C LYS A 16 -3.22 -18.23 -13.76
N THR A 17 -1.91 -18.10 -13.85
CA THR A 17 -0.96 -19.22 -13.78
C THR A 17 -0.65 -19.70 -12.37
N LEU A 18 -0.97 -18.87 -11.36
CA LEU A 18 -0.72 -19.21 -9.96
C LEU A 18 -1.78 -20.20 -9.42
N PRO A 19 -1.38 -21.11 -8.53
CA PRO A 19 -2.31 -22.06 -7.90
C PRO A 19 -3.37 -21.33 -7.05
N ASP A 20 -4.57 -21.90 -7.02
CA ASP A 20 -5.64 -21.45 -6.13
C ASP A 20 -5.20 -21.50 -4.66
N LYS A 21 -5.67 -20.55 -3.85
CA LYS A 21 -5.44 -20.51 -2.40
C LYS A 21 -3.96 -20.57 -2.01
N SER A 22 -3.10 -19.93 -2.79
CA SER A 22 -1.64 -19.97 -2.63
C SER A 22 -1.06 -18.70 -1.96
N ILE A 23 -1.81 -17.61 -1.84
CA ILE A 23 -1.31 -16.32 -1.38
C ILE A 23 -1.82 -16.00 0.04
N ASP A 24 -0.89 -15.67 0.93
CA ASP A 24 -1.14 -15.31 2.32
C ASP A 24 -1.32 -13.80 2.52
N LEU A 25 -0.70 -12.97 1.67
CA LEU A 25 -0.79 -11.50 1.71
C LEU A 25 -0.64 -10.92 0.31
N PHE A 26 -1.48 -9.95 -0.02
CA PHE A 26 -1.29 -9.10 -1.21
C PHE A 26 -0.81 -7.70 -0.79
N VAL A 27 0.19 -7.19 -1.51
CA VAL A 27 0.69 -5.82 -1.36
C VAL A 27 0.63 -5.16 -2.73
N CYS A 28 -0.33 -4.26 -2.93
CA CYS A 28 -0.71 -3.78 -4.26
C CYS A 28 -0.57 -2.26 -4.36
N ASP A 29 0.29 -1.79 -5.25
CA ASP A 29 0.37 -0.38 -5.66
C ASP A 29 -0.08 -0.26 -7.12
N LEU A 30 -1.38 -0.51 -7.36
CA LEU A 30 -1.97 -0.53 -8.71
C LEU A 30 -1.83 0.85 -9.38
N PRO A 31 -1.76 0.94 -10.72
CA PRO A 31 -1.81 2.22 -11.41
C PRO A 31 -3.14 2.93 -11.17
N TYR A 32 -3.07 4.20 -10.75
CA TYR A 32 -4.25 4.98 -10.32
C TYR A 32 -4.98 5.68 -11.47
N GLY A 33 -4.40 5.71 -12.69
CA GLY A 33 -4.92 6.46 -13.82
C GLY A 33 -4.94 7.98 -13.62
N CYS A 34 -4.13 8.50 -12.70
CA CYS A 34 -4.11 9.92 -12.38
C CYS A 34 -2.92 10.69 -12.99
N LEU A 35 -1.97 9.97 -13.58
CA LEU A 35 -0.78 10.51 -14.23
C LEU A 35 -0.87 10.46 -15.77
N GLY A 36 -1.99 9.99 -16.30
CA GLY A 36 -2.28 9.91 -17.73
C GLY A 36 -2.49 11.30 -18.38
N PRO A 37 -2.50 11.38 -19.72
CA PRO A 37 -2.83 12.61 -20.42
C PRO A 37 -4.23 13.06 -20.01
N VAL A 38 -4.36 14.31 -19.56
CA VAL A 38 -5.64 14.91 -19.17
C VAL A 38 -6.56 14.94 -20.39
N LYS A 39 -7.40 13.93 -20.57
CA LYS A 39 -8.52 13.99 -21.51
C LYS A 39 -9.59 14.90 -20.91
N GLY A 40 -9.66 16.12 -21.42
CA GLY A 40 -10.76 17.06 -21.16
C GLY A 40 -10.61 17.92 -19.90
N GLY A 41 -10.11 19.14 -20.07
CA GLY A 41 -10.63 20.31 -19.40
C GLY A 41 -10.48 20.42 -17.88
N GLY A 42 -9.36 20.02 -17.30
CA GLY A 42 -8.93 20.67 -16.05
C GLY A 42 -8.46 22.10 -16.38
N PRO A 43 -8.62 23.10 -15.47
CA PRO A 43 -8.26 24.47 -15.77
C PRO A 43 -6.79 24.52 -16.20
N SER A 44 -6.57 24.90 -17.44
CA SER A 44 -5.24 25.19 -17.99
C SER A 44 -4.61 26.25 -17.09
N ILE A 45 -3.52 25.89 -16.39
CA ILE A 45 -2.76 26.82 -15.54
C ILE A 45 -1.89 27.74 -16.43
N ARG A 46 -1.99 27.65 -17.75
CA ARG A 46 -1.28 28.51 -18.67
C ARG A 46 -2.11 29.76 -18.94
N ASP A 47 -1.57 30.89 -18.52
CA ASP A 47 -1.96 32.21 -19.03
C ASP A 47 -1.52 32.27 -20.52
N PRO A 48 -2.44 32.31 -21.49
CA PRO A 48 -2.06 32.32 -22.91
C PRO A 48 -1.32 33.63 -23.32
N ALA A 49 -1.28 34.64 -22.48
CA ALA A 49 -0.63 35.92 -22.72
C ALA A 49 0.86 35.94 -22.33
N LYS A 50 1.43 34.87 -21.72
CA LYS A 50 2.86 34.87 -21.36
C LYS A 50 3.67 33.99 -22.32
N PRO A 51 4.72 34.57 -22.99
CA PRO A 51 5.62 33.82 -23.85
C PRO A 51 6.31 32.70 -23.06
N SER A 52 6.37 31.51 -23.61
CA SER A 52 7.07 30.36 -23.05
C SER A 52 8.58 30.64 -23.04
N ASN A 53 9.16 30.88 -21.86
CA ASN A 53 10.62 30.78 -21.69
C ASN A 53 11.01 29.31 -21.93
N LYS A 54 11.57 29.03 -23.11
CA LYS A 54 12.23 27.76 -23.44
C LYS A 54 13.58 27.70 -22.69
N GLY A 55 13.52 27.52 -21.36
CA GLY A 55 14.67 27.09 -20.57
C GLY A 55 14.89 25.60 -20.82
N LYS A 56 16.12 25.24 -21.24
CA LYS A 56 16.60 23.88 -21.41
C LYS A 56 16.52 23.14 -20.06
N GLY A 57 15.43 22.42 -19.84
CA GLY A 57 15.22 21.55 -18.68
C GLY A 57 13.93 20.80 -18.92
N SER A 58 14.05 19.54 -19.28
CA SER A 58 12.98 18.66 -19.74
C SER A 58 11.75 18.67 -18.83
N ALA A 59 10.79 19.53 -19.14
CA ALA A 59 9.42 19.48 -18.60
C ALA A 59 8.55 18.43 -19.35
N ASP A 60 9.11 17.70 -20.29
CA ASP A 60 8.36 16.74 -21.14
C ASP A 60 7.90 15.49 -20.37
N GLY A 61 8.51 15.19 -19.22
CA GLY A 61 8.06 14.08 -18.37
C GLY A 61 6.83 14.37 -17.52
N MET A 62 6.45 15.64 -17.32
CA MET A 62 5.34 16.03 -16.42
C MET A 62 4.01 16.30 -17.15
N LEU A 63 4.03 16.45 -18.48
CA LEU A 63 2.84 16.74 -19.31
C LEU A 63 2.53 15.62 -20.31
N GLY A 64 3.43 14.64 -20.48
CA GLY A 64 3.29 13.55 -21.45
C GLY A 64 2.53 12.32 -20.95
N GLY A 65 2.01 12.33 -19.72
CA GLY A 65 1.36 11.17 -19.11
C GLY A 65 2.32 9.97 -18.94
N CYS A 66 2.27 9.31 -17.80
CA CYS A 66 3.02 8.07 -17.60
C CYS A 66 2.35 6.94 -18.41
N LYS A 67 3.06 6.32 -19.34
CA LYS A 67 2.53 5.24 -20.19
C LYS A 67 2.05 4.03 -19.38
N TRP A 68 2.63 3.83 -18.19
CA TRP A 68 2.31 2.73 -17.29
C TRP A 68 1.12 3.02 -16.35
N ASP A 69 0.66 4.27 -16.22
CA ASP A 69 -0.47 4.61 -15.33
C ASP A 69 -1.82 4.36 -16.01
N ILE A 70 -2.01 3.15 -16.51
CA ILE A 70 -3.25 2.67 -17.11
C ILE A 70 -4.02 1.89 -16.04
N PRO A 71 -5.27 2.32 -15.69
CA PRO A 71 -6.07 1.61 -14.69
C PRO A 71 -6.28 0.14 -15.07
N ILE A 72 -6.10 -0.75 -14.09
CA ILE A 72 -6.37 -2.17 -14.23
C ILE A 72 -7.89 -2.41 -14.18
N ASP A 73 -8.36 -3.43 -14.89
CA ASP A 73 -9.74 -3.92 -14.80
C ASP A 73 -9.97 -4.51 -13.39
N LEU A 74 -10.56 -3.72 -12.49
CA LEU A 74 -10.78 -4.11 -11.10
C LEU A 74 -11.69 -5.34 -10.96
N PRO A 75 -12.79 -5.50 -11.69
CA PRO A 75 -13.58 -6.74 -11.70
C PRO A 75 -12.73 -7.98 -11.96
N GLN A 76 -11.93 -8.00 -13.02
CA GLN A 76 -11.05 -9.13 -13.33
C GLN A 76 -9.96 -9.32 -12.27
N PHE A 77 -9.38 -8.24 -11.78
CA PHE A 77 -8.42 -8.28 -10.68
C PHE A 77 -9.00 -8.98 -9.44
N TRP A 78 -10.20 -8.57 -9.00
CA TRP A 78 -10.84 -9.19 -7.84
C TRP A 78 -11.20 -10.66 -8.04
N VAL A 79 -11.52 -11.09 -9.26
CA VAL A 79 -11.71 -12.52 -9.57
C VAL A 79 -10.44 -13.30 -9.23
N GLN A 80 -9.27 -12.82 -9.68
CA GLN A 80 -8.01 -13.49 -9.40
C GLN A 80 -7.62 -13.40 -7.91
N VAL A 81 -7.74 -12.22 -7.29
CA VAL A 81 -7.46 -12.07 -5.85
C VAL A 81 -8.30 -13.05 -5.01
N LYS A 82 -9.61 -13.11 -5.27
CA LYS A 82 -10.52 -14.01 -4.52
C LYS A 82 -10.14 -15.49 -4.69
N ARG A 83 -9.70 -15.89 -5.88
CA ARG A 83 -9.25 -17.25 -6.16
C ARG A 83 -7.94 -17.58 -5.46
N LEU A 84 -6.99 -16.64 -5.46
CA LEU A 84 -5.64 -16.82 -4.94
C LEU A 84 -5.55 -16.69 -3.42
N CYS A 85 -6.48 -15.98 -2.76
CA CYS A 85 -6.52 -15.86 -1.30
C CYS A 85 -6.50 -17.23 -0.63
N LYS A 86 -5.50 -17.49 0.21
CA LYS A 86 -5.33 -18.77 0.90
C LYS A 86 -6.50 -19.12 1.82
N ASN A 87 -7.10 -18.11 2.43
CA ASN A 87 -8.27 -18.25 3.30
C ASN A 87 -9.08 -16.94 3.38
N ASP A 88 -10.20 -16.97 4.11
CA ASP A 88 -11.12 -15.84 4.27
C ASP A 88 -10.50 -14.63 5.02
N HIS A 89 -9.36 -14.81 5.69
CA HIS A 89 -8.66 -13.80 6.46
C HIS A 89 -7.42 -13.24 5.74
N THR A 90 -7.12 -13.70 4.51
CA THR A 90 -6.00 -13.21 3.72
C THR A 90 -6.13 -11.70 3.50
N PRO A 91 -5.15 -10.88 3.95
CA PRO A 91 -5.18 -9.44 3.75
C PRO A 91 -4.82 -9.07 2.32
N VAL A 92 -5.50 -8.03 1.79
CA VAL A 92 -5.15 -7.38 0.53
C VAL A 92 -4.91 -5.90 0.85
N LEU A 93 -3.66 -5.48 0.84
CA LEU A 93 -3.25 -4.11 1.14
C LEU A 93 -3.12 -3.34 -0.16
N MET A 94 -3.89 -2.27 -0.30
CA MET A 94 -3.97 -1.51 -1.55
C MET A 94 -3.60 -0.04 -1.30
N PHE A 95 -2.48 0.38 -1.86
CA PHE A 95 -2.11 1.79 -1.86
C PHE A 95 -3.05 2.57 -2.75
N CYS A 96 -3.45 3.77 -2.33
CA CYS A 96 -4.33 4.59 -3.15
C CYS A 96 -4.28 6.08 -2.79
N THR A 97 -4.72 6.89 -3.75
CA THR A 97 -5.20 8.25 -3.51
C THR A 97 -6.67 8.21 -3.12
N THR A 98 -7.21 9.28 -2.53
CA THR A 98 -8.62 9.34 -2.13
C THR A 98 -9.58 9.02 -3.29
N LYS A 99 -9.33 9.58 -4.49
CA LYS A 99 -10.21 9.34 -5.65
C LYS A 99 -10.19 7.89 -6.10
N PHE A 100 -9.00 7.32 -6.28
CA PHE A 100 -8.86 5.91 -6.66
C PHE A 100 -9.36 4.97 -5.55
N GLY A 101 -9.16 5.35 -4.27
CA GLY A 101 -9.67 4.60 -3.13
C GLY A 101 -11.20 4.46 -3.12
N VAL A 102 -11.94 5.49 -3.57
CA VAL A 102 -13.40 5.38 -3.74
C VAL A 102 -13.76 4.30 -4.77
N GLU A 103 -13.03 4.25 -5.89
CA GLU A 103 -13.27 3.21 -6.92
C GLU A 103 -12.89 1.82 -6.40
N LEU A 104 -11.81 1.70 -5.62
CA LEU A 104 -11.43 0.43 -4.97
C LEU A 104 -12.52 -0.07 -4.02
N ILE A 105 -13.05 0.80 -3.15
CA ILE A 105 -14.13 0.41 -2.22
C ILE A 105 -15.36 -0.04 -2.99
N LYS A 106 -15.83 0.76 -3.97
CA LYS A 106 -16.99 0.40 -4.79
C LYS A 106 -16.83 -0.93 -5.52
N SER A 107 -15.59 -1.24 -5.96
CA SER A 107 -15.32 -2.46 -6.71
C SER A 107 -15.40 -3.74 -5.86
N ASN A 108 -15.30 -3.63 -4.52
CA ASN A 108 -15.38 -4.77 -3.60
C ASN A 108 -15.70 -4.33 -2.16
N GLU A 109 -16.83 -3.65 -1.98
CA GLU A 109 -17.27 -3.05 -0.72
C GLU A 109 -17.35 -4.08 0.42
N ASP A 110 -17.85 -5.26 0.14
CA ASP A 110 -18.00 -6.35 1.12
C ASP A 110 -16.68 -6.76 1.78
N TRP A 111 -15.54 -6.58 1.09
CA TRP A 111 -14.23 -6.95 1.59
C TRP A 111 -13.47 -5.78 2.23
N PHE A 112 -13.90 -4.53 2.05
CA PHE A 112 -13.27 -3.39 2.70
C PHE A 112 -13.40 -3.51 4.22
N ARG A 113 -12.28 -3.33 4.94
CA ARG A 113 -12.24 -3.46 6.41
C ARG A 113 -11.92 -2.15 7.09
N TYR A 114 -10.81 -1.54 6.74
CA TYR A 114 -10.36 -0.26 7.30
C TYR A 114 -9.24 0.33 6.44
N ASP A 115 -8.85 1.53 6.80
CA ASP A 115 -7.76 2.26 6.16
C ASP A 115 -6.60 2.50 7.12
N LEU A 116 -5.42 2.66 6.53
CA LEU A 116 -4.23 3.19 7.15
C LEU A 116 -3.81 4.44 6.37
N VAL A 117 -3.22 5.39 7.08
CA VAL A 117 -2.67 6.61 6.50
C VAL A 117 -1.15 6.57 6.62
N TRP A 118 -0.46 6.48 5.49
CA TRP A 118 0.98 6.68 5.48
C TRP A 118 1.28 8.18 5.43
N SER A 119 1.78 8.73 6.54
CA SER A 119 2.25 10.10 6.65
C SER A 119 3.70 10.19 6.19
N LYS A 120 3.94 11.02 5.17
CA LYS A 120 5.23 11.19 4.51
C LYS A 120 6.03 12.33 5.15
N SER A 121 7.34 12.15 5.28
CA SER A 121 8.22 13.24 5.72
C SER A 121 8.33 14.39 4.71
N ARG A 122 8.04 14.11 3.42
CA ARG A 122 8.06 15.11 2.34
C ARG A 122 6.70 15.18 1.67
N ALA A 123 6.11 16.37 1.66
CA ALA A 123 4.89 16.64 0.94
C ALA A 123 5.15 16.78 -0.58
N VAL A 124 4.14 16.48 -1.38
CA VAL A 124 4.16 16.58 -2.85
C VAL A 124 3.11 17.60 -3.33
N GLY A 125 3.28 18.10 -4.56
CA GLY A 125 2.34 19.05 -5.16
C GLY A 125 2.70 20.52 -4.92
N PHE A 126 3.97 20.83 -4.69
CA PHE A 126 4.46 22.19 -4.41
C PHE A 126 4.00 23.24 -5.45
N LEU A 127 3.88 22.87 -6.72
CA LEU A 127 3.40 23.77 -7.79
C LEU A 127 1.95 24.26 -7.55
N LEU A 128 1.20 23.56 -6.70
CA LEU A 128 -0.18 23.90 -6.34
C LEU A 128 -0.29 24.53 -4.94
N ALA A 129 0.82 24.80 -4.26
CA ALA A 129 0.84 25.27 -2.87
C ALA A 129 0.06 26.59 -2.65
N ASN A 130 -0.03 27.45 -3.67
CA ASN A 130 -0.81 28.68 -3.62
C ASN A 130 -2.33 28.48 -3.86
N LYS A 131 -2.76 27.27 -4.21
CA LYS A 131 -4.16 26.96 -4.53
C LYS A 131 -4.78 25.96 -3.56
N MET A 132 -3.95 25.09 -2.97
CA MET A 132 -4.39 24.05 -2.03
C MET A 132 -3.22 23.59 -1.16
N PRO A 133 -3.50 23.03 0.04
CA PRO A 133 -2.46 22.39 0.85
C PRO A 133 -1.72 21.30 0.07
N ILE A 134 -0.40 21.24 0.24
CA ILE A 134 0.42 20.19 -0.35
C ILE A 134 0.15 18.84 0.34
N ARG A 135 0.15 17.76 -0.44
CA ARG A 135 -0.19 16.42 0.05
C ARG A 135 1.00 15.78 0.76
N SER A 136 0.81 15.42 2.02
CA SER A 136 1.82 14.77 2.87
C SER A 136 1.47 13.33 3.23
N HIS A 137 0.44 12.73 2.64
CA HIS A 137 0.02 11.36 2.97
C HIS A 137 -0.48 10.58 1.75
N GLU A 138 -0.47 9.26 1.89
CA GLU A 138 -1.18 8.31 1.03
C GLU A 138 -2.02 7.37 1.89
N MET A 139 -3.07 6.82 1.31
CA MET A 139 -3.93 5.84 1.95
C MET A 139 -3.46 4.43 1.63
N ILE A 140 -3.67 3.51 2.57
CA ILE A 140 -3.51 2.08 2.36
C ILE A 140 -4.80 1.43 2.84
N TYR A 141 -5.58 0.89 1.92
CA TYR A 141 -6.84 0.23 2.24
C TYR A 141 -6.61 -1.25 2.47
N VAL A 142 -7.23 -1.76 3.53
CA VAL A 142 -7.15 -3.17 3.92
C VAL A 142 -8.46 -3.85 3.55
N PHE A 143 -8.36 -4.83 2.65
CA PHE A 143 -9.47 -5.68 2.26
C PHE A 143 -9.24 -7.11 2.75
N SER A 144 -10.31 -7.81 3.06
CA SER A 144 -10.33 -9.24 3.38
C SER A 144 -11.78 -9.72 3.40
N LYS A 145 -12.05 -10.97 3.08
CA LYS A 145 -13.43 -11.52 3.09
C LYS A 145 -14.04 -11.50 4.48
N LYS A 146 -13.24 -11.81 5.50
CA LYS A 146 -13.55 -11.64 6.92
C LYS A 146 -12.56 -10.66 7.55
N GLY A 147 -12.42 -10.60 8.87
CA GLY A 147 -11.39 -9.79 9.51
C GLY A 147 -9.98 -10.19 9.03
N ALA A 148 -9.19 -9.22 8.57
CA ALA A 148 -7.85 -9.47 8.05
C ALA A 148 -6.92 -10.05 9.12
N ASN A 149 -6.07 -11.01 8.75
CA ASN A 149 -4.97 -11.45 9.61
C ASN A 149 -4.08 -10.25 9.95
N TYR A 150 -3.90 -10.02 11.25
CA TYR A 150 -3.10 -8.91 11.75
C TYR A 150 -2.38 -9.33 13.02
N THR A 151 -1.07 -9.10 13.06
CA THR A 151 -0.24 -9.30 14.23
C THR A 151 0.02 -7.96 14.90
N ARG A 152 -0.49 -7.78 16.12
CA ARG A 152 -0.21 -6.60 16.90
C ARG A 152 1.25 -6.60 17.36
N ILE A 153 2.00 -5.61 16.89
CA ILE A 153 3.37 -5.33 17.35
C ILE A 153 3.36 -3.94 17.97
N ASP A 154 3.41 -3.89 19.28
CA ASP A 154 3.38 -2.65 20.05
C ASP A 154 4.63 -1.82 19.83
N ILE A 155 4.48 -0.50 19.91
CA ILE A 155 5.59 0.44 19.85
C ILE A 155 6.30 0.41 21.20
N SER A 156 7.62 0.17 21.18
CA SER A 156 8.50 0.28 22.34
C SER A 156 9.14 1.67 22.38
N GLY A 157 9.27 2.26 23.55
CA GLY A 157 9.90 3.58 23.74
C GLY A 157 9.80 4.00 25.21
N ASP A 158 10.31 5.17 25.54
CA ASP A 158 10.22 5.78 26.88
C ASP A 158 8.81 6.32 27.16
N PHE A 159 7.83 5.45 27.05
CA PHE A 159 6.47 5.80 27.42
C PHE A 159 6.26 5.55 28.91
N PRO A 160 5.64 6.49 29.63
CA PRO A 160 5.31 6.26 31.03
C PRO A 160 4.41 5.03 31.17
N GLU A 161 4.72 4.18 32.13
CA GLU A 161 3.84 3.07 32.45
C GLU A 161 2.51 3.63 32.93
N SER A 162 1.42 3.21 32.29
CA SER A 162 0.08 3.52 32.77
C SER A 162 -0.62 2.24 33.17
N VAL A 163 -1.00 2.17 34.43
CA VAL A 163 -1.90 1.14 34.93
C VAL A 163 -3.32 1.67 34.75
N ARG A 164 -4.09 1.02 33.87
CA ARG A 164 -5.55 1.23 33.87
C ARG A 164 -6.15 0.28 34.88
N GLU A 165 -6.76 0.82 35.93
CA GLU A 165 -7.63 0.03 36.80
C GLU A 165 -8.83 -0.45 35.93
N GLY A 166 -9.07 -1.76 35.92
CA GLY A 166 -10.16 -2.34 35.16
C GLY A 166 -11.48 -1.86 35.73
N HIS A 167 -12.27 -1.20 34.89
CA HIS A 167 -13.65 -0.93 35.20
C HIS A 167 -14.50 -2.09 34.67
N VAL A 168 -15.06 -2.87 35.59
CA VAL A 168 -16.16 -3.79 35.23
C VAL A 168 -17.38 -2.92 34.91
N ARG A 169 -17.62 -2.68 33.64
CA ARG A 169 -18.86 -2.02 33.19
C ARG A 169 -20.01 -3.02 33.32
N SER A 170 -20.69 -2.97 34.45
CA SER A 170 -21.86 -3.80 34.75
C SER A 170 -23.19 -3.23 34.24
N LYS A 171 -23.20 -2.33 33.23
CA LYS A 171 -24.43 -1.74 32.72
C LYS A 171 -24.76 -2.26 31.32
N PRO A 172 -25.91 -2.95 31.16
CA PRO A 172 -26.42 -3.43 29.87
C PRO A 172 -26.67 -2.33 28.83
N GLU A 173 -26.83 -1.09 29.28
CA GLU A 173 -27.28 0.05 28.48
C GLU A 173 -26.19 0.61 27.52
N THR A 174 -24.94 0.16 27.63
CA THR A 174 -23.83 0.56 26.76
C THR A 174 -23.35 -0.54 25.78
N VAL A 175 -24.17 -1.54 25.56
CA VAL A 175 -23.96 -2.63 24.61
C VAL A 175 -24.21 -2.15 23.17
N GLY A 176 -23.49 -1.13 22.71
CA GLY A 176 -23.77 -0.56 21.40
C GLY A 176 -22.66 -0.82 20.37
N ILE A 177 -21.42 -0.58 20.69
CA ILE A 177 -20.35 -0.54 19.68
C ILE A 177 -19.31 -1.68 19.82
N TYR A 178 -19.13 -2.23 21.02
CA TYR A 178 -18.04 -3.17 21.31
C TYR A 178 -18.46 -4.60 21.67
N GLY A 179 -19.75 -4.94 21.60
CA GLY A 179 -20.28 -6.27 21.94
C GLY A 179 -20.43 -6.50 23.46
N ALA A 180 -21.30 -7.47 23.84
CA ALA A 180 -21.70 -7.73 25.22
C ALA A 180 -20.62 -8.35 26.13
N ASP A 181 -19.53 -8.86 25.58
CA ASP A 181 -18.54 -9.67 26.29
C ASP A 181 -17.19 -9.00 26.55
N TYR A 182 -17.13 -7.67 26.51
CA TYR A 182 -15.89 -6.97 26.80
C TYR A 182 -15.62 -6.93 28.31
N LYS A 183 -14.82 -7.87 28.79
CA LYS A 183 -14.24 -7.81 30.13
C LYS A 183 -13.01 -6.92 30.09
N ASP A 184 -13.12 -5.72 30.62
CA ASP A 184 -11.96 -4.85 30.85
C ASP A 184 -11.11 -5.44 31.98
N VAL A 185 -9.99 -6.04 31.61
CA VAL A 185 -9.03 -6.60 32.57
C VAL A 185 -7.97 -5.55 32.81
N SER A 186 -7.76 -5.17 34.04
CA SER A 186 -6.64 -4.28 34.45
C SER A 186 -5.34 -4.84 33.92
N LYS A 187 -4.70 -4.15 33.00
CA LYS A 187 -3.38 -4.52 32.48
C LYS A 187 -2.48 -3.30 32.44
N SER A 188 -1.30 -3.44 33.08
CA SER A 188 -0.22 -2.51 32.82
C SER A 188 0.20 -2.62 31.35
N ASN A 189 0.38 -1.49 30.67
CA ASN A 189 0.93 -1.45 29.31
C ASN A 189 2.45 -1.65 29.28
N LYS A 190 3.10 -1.75 30.47
CA LYS A 190 4.56 -1.94 30.62
C LYS A 190 5.38 -0.98 29.72
N GLY A 191 4.96 0.27 29.61
CA GLY A 191 5.61 1.26 28.74
C GLY A 191 5.43 1.04 27.24
N LYS A 192 4.55 0.12 26.81
CA LYS A 192 4.25 -0.11 25.37
C LYS A 192 3.02 0.65 24.91
N ARG A 193 2.97 0.98 23.64
CA ARG A 193 1.80 1.63 23.00
C ARG A 193 1.33 0.84 21.80
N CYS A 194 0.00 0.78 21.63
CA CYS A 194 -0.58 0.28 20.40
C CYS A 194 -0.18 1.17 19.22
N VAL A 195 0.06 0.56 18.07
CA VAL A 195 0.22 1.31 16.82
C VAL A 195 -1.07 2.02 16.46
N LYS A 196 -0.94 3.16 15.80
CA LYS A 196 -2.06 3.96 15.29
C LYS A 196 -2.28 3.65 13.80
N SER A 197 -3.45 3.99 13.27
CA SER A 197 -3.73 3.92 11.83
C SER A 197 -2.94 4.93 11.01
N VAL A 198 -2.38 5.98 11.63
CA VAL A 198 -1.45 6.90 10.97
C VAL A 198 -0.03 6.40 11.21
N VAL A 199 0.63 6.00 10.12
CA VAL A 199 1.98 5.43 10.09
C VAL A 199 2.95 6.49 9.60
N GLU A 200 3.84 6.96 10.45
CA GLU A 200 4.83 8.00 10.13
C GLU A 200 6.14 7.32 9.70
N ILE A 201 6.36 7.27 8.40
CA ILE A 201 7.58 6.70 7.78
C ILE A 201 8.08 7.65 6.72
N ALA A 202 9.39 7.91 6.71
CA ALA A 202 10.02 8.79 5.75
C ALA A 202 9.84 8.27 4.31
N SER A 203 9.62 9.20 3.37
CA SER A 203 9.55 8.86 1.95
C SER A 203 10.88 8.31 1.46
N ALA A 204 10.83 7.38 0.49
CA ALA A 204 12.03 6.88 -0.15
C ALA A 204 12.84 8.03 -0.78
N THR A 205 14.17 7.94 -0.71
CA THR A 205 15.04 8.88 -1.42
C THR A 205 15.29 8.36 -2.83
N ASN A 206 15.07 9.21 -3.84
CA ASN A 206 15.26 8.85 -5.26
C ASN A 206 16.74 8.79 -5.67
N LYS A 207 17.67 8.48 -4.75
CA LYS A 207 19.07 8.29 -5.07
C LYS A 207 19.28 6.91 -5.70
N GLY A 208 19.96 6.83 -6.83
CA GLY A 208 20.39 5.57 -7.45
C GLY A 208 19.43 4.93 -8.46
N GLY A 209 18.61 5.71 -9.18
CA GLY A 209 17.79 5.19 -10.30
C GLY A 209 16.62 4.31 -9.89
N LYS A 210 16.09 4.51 -8.69
CA LYS A 210 14.90 3.85 -8.17
C LYS A 210 13.64 4.29 -8.95
N HIS A 211 12.59 3.48 -8.89
CA HIS A 211 11.30 3.83 -9.49
C HIS A 211 10.80 5.18 -8.95
N PRO A 212 10.27 6.09 -9.79
CA PRO A 212 9.88 7.46 -9.38
C PRO A 212 8.87 7.50 -8.23
N THR A 213 8.01 6.50 -8.13
CA THR A 213 6.96 6.39 -7.12
C THR A 213 7.22 5.28 -6.09
N GLN A 214 8.46 4.76 -6.00
CA GLN A 214 8.80 3.68 -5.09
C GLN A 214 8.43 4.04 -3.65
N LYS A 215 7.72 3.14 -2.99
CA LYS A 215 7.45 3.22 -1.56
C LYS A 215 8.74 2.87 -0.77
N PRO A 216 8.93 3.41 0.45
CA PRO A 216 10.10 3.09 1.26
C PRO A 216 10.08 1.65 1.76
N ASP A 217 11.26 1.05 1.83
CA ASP A 217 11.43 -0.33 2.31
C ASP A 217 10.90 -0.49 3.76
N ASP A 218 11.11 0.51 4.61
CA ASP A 218 10.59 0.54 6.00
C ASP A 218 9.05 0.45 6.06
N LEU A 219 8.34 1.00 5.07
CA LEU A 219 6.89 0.90 4.99
C LEU A 219 6.46 -0.53 4.62
N TYR A 220 7.14 -1.15 3.68
CA TYR A 220 6.90 -2.55 3.34
C TYR A 220 7.22 -3.46 4.54
N GLU A 221 8.33 -3.23 5.24
CA GLU A 221 8.69 -3.97 6.46
C GLU A 221 7.59 -3.84 7.52
N TRP A 222 7.10 -2.62 7.75
CA TRP A 222 6.02 -2.35 8.69
C TRP A 222 4.73 -3.10 8.35
N LEU A 223 4.36 -3.11 7.08
CA LEU A 223 3.15 -3.80 6.59
C LEU A 223 3.33 -5.32 6.63
N ILE A 224 4.41 -5.83 6.05
CA ILE A 224 4.65 -7.27 5.89
C ILE A 224 4.74 -7.98 7.24
N THR A 225 5.45 -7.38 8.22
CA THR A 225 5.60 -7.98 9.54
C THR A 225 4.29 -8.06 10.32
N ARG A 226 3.35 -7.16 10.05
CA ARG A 226 2.05 -7.12 10.75
C ARG A 226 0.96 -7.93 10.06
N TYR A 227 1.05 -8.13 8.76
CA TYR A 227 0.00 -8.79 7.98
C TYR A 227 0.39 -10.17 7.47
N SER A 228 1.60 -10.65 7.80
CA SER A 228 2.08 -11.99 7.44
C SER A 228 3.02 -12.56 8.51
N LYS A 229 3.34 -13.84 8.37
CA LYS A 229 4.31 -14.60 9.18
C LYS A 229 5.46 -15.07 8.31
N GLU A 230 6.57 -15.47 8.93
CA GLU A 230 7.66 -16.16 8.22
C GLU A 230 7.12 -17.42 7.51
N GLY A 231 7.60 -17.64 6.29
CA GLY A 231 7.15 -18.74 5.43
C GLY A 231 5.89 -18.45 4.61
N ASP A 232 5.12 -17.38 4.93
CA ASP A 232 3.96 -16.99 4.14
C ASP A 232 4.38 -16.54 2.73
N THR A 233 3.46 -16.64 1.78
CA THR A 233 3.64 -16.23 0.38
C THR A 233 2.97 -14.88 0.15
N ILE A 234 3.76 -13.90 -0.31
CA ILE A 234 3.32 -12.54 -0.61
C ILE A 234 3.27 -12.34 -2.12
N LEU A 235 2.20 -11.74 -2.62
CA LEU A 235 2.07 -11.35 -4.02
C LEU A 235 2.02 -9.82 -4.14
N ASP A 236 2.90 -9.27 -4.97
CA ASP A 236 2.82 -7.92 -5.50
C ASP A 236 2.55 -7.98 -7.02
N PRO A 237 1.31 -7.68 -7.45
CA PRO A 237 0.94 -7.80 -8.86
C PRO A 237 1.45 -6.66 -9.75
N THR A 238 1.98 -5.58 -9.16
CA THR A 238 2.48 -4.39 -9.86
C THR A 238 3.76 -3.89 -9.19
N ALA A 239 4.76 -4.77 -9.15
CA ALA A 239 5.90 -4.66 -8.25
C ALA A 239 6.87 -3.49 -8.54
N GLY A 240 6.81 -2.89 -9.73
CA GLY A 240 7.67 -1.79 -10.13
C GLY A 240 9.16 -2.15 -9.95
N SER A 241 9.76 -1.62 -8.92
CA SER A 241 11.16 -1.93 -8.56
C SER A 241 11.33 -3.22 -7.75
N PHE A 242 10.26 -3.98 -7.50
CA PHE A 242 10.22 -5.18 -6.64
C PHE A 242 10.66 -4.96 -5.18
N ALA A 243 10.61 -3.73 -4.69
CA ALA A 243 11.03 -3.39 -3.34
C ALA A 243 10.21 -4.14 -2.26
N SER A 244 8.91 -4.31 -2.46
CA SER A 244 8.03 -5.13 -1.61
C SER A 244 8.50 -6.59 -1.54
N CYS A 245 8.89 -7.16 -2.69
CA CYS A 245 9.32 -8.55 -2.83
C CYS A 245 10.69 -8.78 -2.18
N PHE A 246 11.66 -7.90 -2.41
CA PHE A 246 12.97 -7.97 -1.75
C PHE A 246 12.84 -7.83 -0.23
N THR A 247 11.99 -6.91 0.22
CA THR A 247 11.72 -6.74 1.66
C THR A 247 11.06 -8.00 2.24
N ALA A 248 10.09 -8.59 1.54
CA ALA A 248 9.44 -9.82 1.97
C ALA A 248 10.45 -10.98 2.11
N GLN A 249 11.31 -11.18 1.12
CA GLN A 249 12.35 -12.21 1.15
C GLN A 249 13.32 -12.00 2.30
N LYS A 250 13.80 -10.77 2.51
CA LYS A 250 14.67 -10.41 3.63
C LYS A 250 14.05 -10.74 4.99
N LEU A 251 12.74 -10.62 5.09
CA LEU A 251 11.96 -10.92 6.29
C LEU A 251 11.58 -12.41 6.41
N GLY A 252 12.07 -13.29 5.56
CA GLY A 252 11.79 -14.73 5.59
C GLY A 252 10.45 -15.15 4.97
N ARG A 253 9.83 -14.31 4.15
CA ARG A 253 8.60 -14.60 3.41
C ARG A 253 8.93 -14.97 1.97
N ASN A 254 8.16 -15.90 1.39
CA ASN A 254 8.19 -16.14 -0.04
C ASN A 254 7.55 -14.94 -0.75
N ALA A 255 8.12 -14.51 -1.86
CA ALA A 255 7.61 -13.36 -2.60
C ALA A 255 7.44 -13.69 -4.09
N ILE A 256 6.33 -13.26 -4.64
CA ILE A 256 6.02 -13.30 -6.07
C ILE A 256 5.74 -11.86 -6.48
N GLY A 257 6.51 -11.36 -7.43
CA GLY A 257 6.33 -10.02 -8.01
C GLY A 257 6.05 -10.09 -9.49
N MET A 258 5.17 -9.22 -9.97
CA MET A 258 4.83 -9.12 -11.39
C MET A 258 5.05 -7.68 -11.84
N GLU A 259 5.70 -7.49 -12.99
CA GLU A 259 5.98 -6.17 -13.56
C GLU A 259 5.85 -6.21 -15.08
N MET A 260 5.15 -5.22 -15.63
CA MET A 260 4.92 -5.12 -17.07
C MET A 260 6.08 -4.42 -17.79
N ASP A 261 6.75 -3.47 -17.13
CA ASP A 261 7.89 -2.74 -17.69
C ASP A 261 9.16 -3.62 -17.66
N GLU A 262 9.66 -3.96 -18.85
CA GLU A 262 10.86 -4.79 -19.03
C GLU A 262 12.09 -4.18 -18.34
N GLY A 263 12.21 -2.84 -18.35
CA GLY A 263 13.35 -2.15 -17.77
C GLY A 263 13.42 -2.27 -16.24
N PHE A 264 12.28 -2.27 -15.56
CA PHE A 264 12.22 -2.53 -14.11
C PHE A 264 12.41 -4.01 -13.81
N TYR A 265 11.81 -4.89 -14.60
CA TYR A 265 11.96 -6.33 -14.45
C TYR A 265 13.45 -6.76 -14.59
N GLU A 266 14.12 -6.37 -15.67
CA GLU A 266 15.53 -6.72 -15.89
C GLU A 266 16.47 -6.16 -14.82
N LYS A 267 16.21 -4.95 -14.32
CA LYS A 267 16.97 -4.41 -13.18
C LYS A 267 16.82 -5.27 -11.93
N ALA A 268 15.61 -5.68 -11.61
CA ALA A 268 15.34 -6.53 -10.46
C ALA A 268 15.97 -7.92 -10.61
N LYS A 269 15.85 -8.52 -11.78
CA LYS A 269 16.48 -9.81 -12.12
C LYS A 269 17.99 -9.77 -11.92
N ASN A 270 18.67 -8.75 -12.43
CA ASN A 270 20.11 -8.55 -12.24
C ASN A 270 20.53 -8.34 -10.76
N MET A 271 19.61 -7.94 -9.88
CA MET A 271 19.87 -7.86 -8.44
C MET A 271 19.80 -9.21 -7.73
N VAL A 272 19.02 -10.15 -8.27
CA VAL A 272 18.88 -11.51 -7.71
C VAL A 272 20.07 -12.40 -8.12
N GLU A 273 20.63 -12.17 -9.31
CA GLU A 273 21.72 -12.97 -9.88
C GLU A 273 23.12 -12.60 -9.34
N LYS A 274 23.23 -11.53 -8.54
CA LYS A 274 24.48 -11.09 -7.86
C LYS A 274 24.59 -11.64 -6.46
#